data_b7b7267cb4511b783333e46125a4df83
#
_entry.id   b7b7267cb4511b783333e46125a4df83
#
_cell.length_a   1.000
_cell.length_b   1.000
_cell.length_c   1.000
_cell.angle_alpha   90.00
_cell.angle_beta   90.00
_cell.angle_gamma   90.00
#
_symmetry.space_group_name_H-M   'P 1'
#
loop_
_entity.id
_entity.type
_entity.pdbx_description
1 polymer ?
#
loop_
_entity_poly.entity_id
_entity_poly.type
_entity_poly.pdbx_seq_one_letter_code
_entity_poly.pdbx_strand_id
1 'polypeptide(L)'
;MSSRFLSRLRWLPLLCMALLIVGLPVGCSVLQQKERELVFRIEPGTAGWYTGLPKAVQEFELKPASFKSGQNIHAWWYPAAKKDAPAILYLHGVRWNLTGQLFRIEQLHALGYSVLAIDYRGFGQSHGELPSETTVYEDARIAWERFQTLQPDPSKRLIYGHSLGGAVAIDLAAELGKQVPLPVRGLVIESTFTSLADVATAVANTSLPVRWLLSQKFDSIDKIADIHMPLLVVHGLDDRYVPPRFSEQLFKAAQEPKRLLLVPGASHNNSMSLAGRSYGQALDKLMQAQMPAQVVTHSTGRNGDS
;
A
#
# COMPACT_ATOMS: atom_id res chain seq x y z
N MET A 1 -59.92 1.57 -31.72
CA MET A 1 -58.81 1.23 -30.80
C MET A 1 -57.72 2.26 -30.94
N SER A 2 -57.36 2.88 -29.94
CA SER A 2 -57.30 4.29 -29.69
C SER A 2 -55.89 4.87 -29.89
N SER A 3 -55.81 6.08 -30.47
CA SER A 3 -54.62 6.94 -30.65
C SER A 3 -53.77 7.14 -29.37
N ARG A 4 -54.31 6.82 -28.20
CA ARG A 4 -53.64 6.89 -26.88
C ARG A 4 -52.64 5.76 -26.65
N PHE A 5 -52.71 4.63 -27.34
CA PHE A 5 -51.76 3.53 -27.16
C PHE A 5 -50.47 3.79 -27.95
N LEU A 6 -50.58 4.40 -29.14
CA LEU A 6 -49.44 4.75 -29.98
C LEU A 6 -48.62 5.92 -29.41
N SER A 7 -49.22 6.83 -28.65
CA SER A 7 -48.53 7.93 -27.99
C SER A 7 -47.65 7.47 -26.83
N ARG A 8 -48.05 6.43 -26.10
CA ARG A 8 -47.27 5.84 -25.02
C ARG A 8 -46.03 5.08 -25.53
N LEU A 9 -46.09 4.48 -26.72
CA LEU A 9 -44.97 3.75 -27.34
C LEU A 9 -43.83 4.67 -27.78
N ARG A 10 -44.12 5.96 -28.06
CA ARG A 10 -43.10 6.95 -28.46
C ARG A 10 -42.18 7.37 -27.33
N TRP A 11 -42.58 7.21 -26.07
CA TRP A 11 -41.77 7.55 -24.87
C TRP A 11 -40.96 6.37 -24.35
N LEU A 12 -41.27 5.14 -24.80
CA LEU A 12 -40.54 3.94 -24.36
C LEU A 12 -39.05 4.01 -24.64
N PRO A 13 -38.54 4.38 -25.85
CA PRO A 13 -37.13 4.50 -26.12
C PRO A 13 -36.47 5.61 -25.30
N LEU A 14 -37.15 6.71 -25.03
CA LEU A 14 -36.64 7.80 -24.18
C LEU A 14 -36.55 7.35 -22.71
N LEU A 15 -37.53 6.60 -22.23
CA LEU A 15 -37.47 6.01 -20.89
C LEU A 15 -36.39 4.96 -20.75
N CYS A 16 -36.22 4.09 -21.76
CA CYS A 16 -35.12 3.12 -21.79
C CYS A 16 -33.75 3.82 -21.87
N MET A 17 -33.64 4.89 -22.65
CA MET A 17 -32.41 5.67 -22.74
C MET A 17 -32.11 6.42 -21.43
N ALA A 18 -33.12 6.97 -20.76
CA ALA A 18 -32.98 7.59 -19.44
C ALA A 18 -32.57 6.55 -18.36
N LEU A 19 -33.15 5.37 -18.37
CA LEU A 19 -32.79 4.25 -17.51
C LEU A 19 -31.34 3.78 -17.75
N LEU A 20 -30.88 3.74 -19.01
CA LEU A 20 -29.50 3.42 -19.34
C LEU A 20 -28.53 4.54 -18.91
N ILE A 21 -28.88 5.80 -19.14
CA ILE A 21 -28.04 6.95 -18.82
C ILE A 21 -27.88 7.16 -17.30
N VAL A 22 -28.93 6.91 -16.52
CA VAL A 22 -28.92 7.11 -15.06
C VAL A 22 -28.69 5.80 -14.31
N GLY A 23 -29.31 4.72 -14.75
CA GLY A 23 -29.25 3.42 -14.05
C GLY A 23 -27.88 2.75 -14.11
N LEU A 24 -27.19 2.81 -15.25
CA LEU A 24 -25.84 2.22 -15.38
C LEU A 24 -24.80 2.93 -14.50
N PRO A 25 -24.67 4.27 -14.49
CA PRO A 25 -23.72 4.95 -13.60
C PRO A 25 -24.02 4.70 -12.12
N VAL A 26 -25.29 4.72 -11.72
CA VAL A 26 -25.69 4.43 -10.33
C VAL A 26 -25.36 2.99 -9.96
N GLY A 27 -25.65 2.03 -10.83
CA GLY A 27 -25.30 0.63 -10.65
C GLY A 27 -23.78 0.43 -10.52
N CYS A 28 -22.98 1.07 -11.40
CA CYS A 28 -21.54 1.03 -11.32
C CYS A 28 -20.99 1.63 -10.01
N SER A 29 -21.52 2.77 -9.55
CA SER A 29 -21.05 3.39 -8.32
C SER A 29 -21.36 2.54 -7.08
N VAL A 30 -22.52 1.90 -7.03
CA VAL A 30 -22.89 0.96 -5.96
C VAL A 30 -21.97 -0.26 -5.96
N LEU A 31 -21.68 -0.82 -7.13
CA LEU A 31 -20.75 -1.96 -7.25
C LEU A 31 -19.33 -1.59 -6.80
N GLN A 32 -18.82 -0.43 -7.20
CA GLN A 32 -17.51 0.07 -6.78
C GLN A 32 -17.47 0.32 -5.26
N GLN A 33 -18.53 0.85 -4.67
CA GLN A 33 -18.60 1.01 -3.23
C GLN A 33 -18.55 -0.34 -2.52
N LYS A 34 -19.34 -1.33 -2.99
CA LYS A 34 -19.33 -2.69 -2.41
C LYS A 34 -17.98 -3.38 -2.58
N GLU A 35 -17.33 -3.20 -3.72
CA GLU A 35 -15.97 -3.69 -3.93
C GLU A 35 -15.00 -3.11 -2.89
N ARG A 36 -15.01 -1.78 -2.67
CA ARG A 36 -14.16 -1.14 -1.67
C ARG A 36 -14.45 -1.63 -0.26
N GLU A 37 -15.72 -1.79 0.13
CA GLU A 37 -16.11 -2.38 1.42
C GLU A 37 -15.52 -3.79 1.59
N LEU A 38 -15.53 -4.62 0.54
CA LEU A 38 -14.97 -5.97 0.56
C LEU A 38 -13.43 -5.99 0.57
N VAL A 39 -12.79 -5.09 -0.17
CA VAL A 39 -11.32 -5.01 -0.27
C VAL A 39 -10.73 -4.51 1.04
N PHE A 40 -11.20 -3.38 1.56
CA PHE A 40 -10.59 -2.73 2.71
C PHE A 40 -11.07 -3.31 4.04
N ARG A 41 -12.32 -3.83 4.12
CA ARG A 41 -12.88 -4.55 5.27
C ARG A 41 -12.60 -3.85 6.60
N ILE A 42 -12.87 -2.55 6.67
CA ILE A 42 -12.54 -1.72 7.81
C ILE A 42 -13.26 -2.22 9.06
N GLU A 43 -12.49 -2.56 10.09
CA GLU A 43 -12.99 -2.91 11.41
C GLU A 43 -13.02 -1.64 12.28
N PRO A 44 -14.17 -1.25 12.80
CA PRO A 44 -14.29 -0.05 13.63
C PRO A 44 -13.67 -0.25 15.02
N GLY A 45 -13.25 0.86 15.63
CA GLY A 45 -12.74 0.86 16.99
C GLY A 45 -11.29 0.38 17.11
N THR A 46 -10.93 -0.06 18.31
CA THR A 46 -9.58 -0.57 18.63
C THR A 46 -9.53 -2.09 18.54
N ALA A 47 -8.39 -2.62 18.12
CA ALA A 47 -8.18 -4.07 18.11
C ALA A 47 -8.27 -4.65 19.52
N GLY A 48 -8.89 -5.82 19.68
CA GLY A 48 -9.11 -6.43 21.00
C GLY A 48 -7.82 -6.79 21.76
N TRP A 49 -6.68 -6.85 21.06
CA TRP A 49 -5.36 -7.09 21.67
C TRP A 49 -4.54 -5.80 21.89
N TYR A 50 -5.12 -4.63 21.62
CA TYR A 50 -4.46 -3.35 21.85
C TYR A 50 -4.44 -3.02 23.35
N THR A 51 -3.24 -2.80 23.89
CA THR A 51 -3.01 -2.54 25.32
C THR A 51 -2.67 -1.08 25.61
N GLY A 52 -2.75 -0.21 24.61
CA GLY A 52 -2.36 1.20 24.73
C GLY A 52 -1.03 1.50 24.06
N LEU A 53 -0.79 2.77 23.79
CA LEU A 53 0.46 3.23 23.15
C LEU A 53 1.62 3.26 24.14
N PRO A 54 2.82 2.84 23.73
CA PRO A 54 4.06 3.14 24.45
C PRO A 54 4.23 4.65 24.65
N LYS A 55 4.69 5.06 25.84
CA LYS A 55 4.83 6.49 26.22
C LYS A 55 5.69 7.33 25.26
N ALA A 56 6.61 6.69 24.53
CA ALA A 56 7.49 7.37 23.58
C ALA A 56 6.83 7.64 22.21
N VAL A 57 5.67 7.03 21.92
CA VAL A 57 4.96 7.26 20.67
C VAL A 57 4.32 8.64 20.69
N GLN A 58 4.54 9.39 19.61
CA GLN A 58 3.94 10.70 19.37
C GLN A 58 2.82 10.53 18.35
N GLU A 59 1.60 10.90 18.76
CA GLU A 59 0.45 10.92 17.86
C GLU A 59 0.29 12.30 17.24
N PHE A 60 -0.04 12.36 15.97
CA PHE A 60 -0.36 13.60 15.27
C PHE A 60 -1.22 13.35 14.03
N GLU A 61 -1.72 14.43 13.46
CA GLU A 61 -2.53 14.38 12.26
C GLU A 61 -1.81 15.08 11.10
N LEU A 62 -1.94 14.52 9.90
CA LEU A 62 -1.52 15.15 8.66
C LEU A 62 -2.77 15.74 7.98
N LYS A 63 -2.72 17.05 7.72
CA LYS A 63 -3.83 17.82 7.11
C LYS A 63 -3.27 18.69 5.98
N PRO A 64 -2.89 18.12 4.84
CA PRO A 64 -2.41 18.93 3.72
C PRO A 64 -3.53 19.84 3.21
N ALA A 65 -3.14 20.96 2.60
CA ALA A 65 -4.09 21.96 2.06
C ALA A 65 -5.01 21.39 0.96
N SER A 66 -4.62 20.29 0.34
CA SER A 66 -5.42 19.56 -0.67
C SER A 66 -6.61 18.80 -0.09
N PHE A 67 -6.63 18.56 1.22
CA PHE A 67 -7.72 17.84 1.86
C PHE A 67 -8.98 18.69 1.98
N LYS A 68 -10.13 18.04 1.79
CA LYS A 68 -11.44 18.65 2.10
C LYS A 68 -11.56 18.90 3.61
N SER A 69 -12.41 19.85 3.99
CA SER A 69 -12.71 20.09 5.41
C SER A 69 -13.11 18.79 6.11
N GLY A 70 -12.53 18.52 7.27
CA GLY A 70 -12.78 17.33 8.08
C GLY A 70 -12.00 16.09 7.68
N GLN A 71 -11.15 16.13 6.65
CA GLN A 71 -10.25 15.03 6.32
C GLN A 71 -8.91 15.16 7.06
N ASN A 72 -8.36 14.05 7.50
CA ASN A 72 -7.04 13.94 8.12
C ASN A 72 -6.45 12.55 7.92
N ILE A 73 -5.15 12.43 8.09
CA ILE A 73 -4.44 11.17 8.26
C ILE A 73 -3.89 11.14 9.69
N HIS A 74 -4.31 10.18 10.48
CA HIS A 74 -3.77 9.91 11.81
C HIS A 74 -2.45 9.16 11.69
N ALA A 75 -1.46 9.58 12.46
CA ALA A 75 -0.11 9.05 12.37
C ALA A 75 0.51 8.85 13.75
N TRP A 76 1.34 7.80 13.86
CA TRP A 76 2.20 7.51 14.99
C TRP A 76 3.66 7.62 14.59
N TRP A 77 4.40 8.44 15.33
CA TRP A 77 5.85 8.46 15.26
C TRP A 77 6.43 7.81 16.52
N TYR A 78 7.10 6.68 16.34
CA TYR A 78 7.80 5.98 17.42
C TYR A 78 9.31 6.16 17.23
N PRO A 79 9.92 7.18 17.88
CA PRO A 79 11.35 7.43 17.76
C PRO A 79 12.17 6.32 18.40
N ALA A 80 13.22 5.86 17.74
CA ALA A 80 14.18 4.93 18.35
C ALA A 80 14.95 5.60 19.50
N ALA A 81 15.41 4.79 20.45
CA ALA A 81 16.20 5.30 21.56
C ALA A 81 17.54 5.95 21.14
N LYS A 82 18.14 5.41 20.06
CA LYS A 82 19.38 5.96 19.50
C LYS A 82 19.04 7.18 18.64
N LYS A 83 19.60 8.33 18.98
CA LYS A 83 19.56 9.52 18.12
C LYS A 83 20.19 9.17 16.78
N ASP A 84 19.60 9.60 15.69
CA ASP A 84 20.12 9.35 14.35
C ASP A 84 19.99 7.88 13.87
N ALA A 85 19.07 7.11 14.47
CA ALA A 85 18.73 5.78 14.00
C ALA A 85 18.09 5.80 12.60
N PRO A 86 18.17 4.70 11.82
CA PRO A 86 17.38 4.58 10.62
C PRO A 86 15.88 4.56 10.95
N ALA A 87 15.07 4.94 9.97
CA ALA A 87 13.63 5.04 10.15
C ALA A 87 12.87 4.27 9.07
N ILE A 88 11.66 3.85 9.41
CA ILE A 88 10.74 3.11 8.56
C ILE A 88 9.44 3.90 8.42
N LEU A 89 8.98 4.13 7.17
CA LEU A 89 7.60 4.45 6.88
C LEU A 89 6.83 3.13 6.77
N TYR A 90 5.96 2.87 7.73
CA TYR A 90 5.16 1.65 7.81
C TYR A 90 3.76 1.86 7.23
N LEU A 91 3.40 1.03 6.24
CA LEU A 91 2.14 1.03 5.52
C LEU A 91 1.41 -0.28 5.81
N HIS A 92 0.25 -0.18 6.48
CA HIS A 92 -0.48 -1.36 6.98
C HIS A 92 -1.38 -2.01 5.92
N GLY A 93 -1.81 -3.22 6.19
CA GLY A 93 -2.78 -3.97 5.38
C GLY A 93 -4.23 -3.57 5.65
N VAL A 94 -5.17 -4.43 5.24
CA VAL A 94 -6.62 -4.23 5.42
C VAL A 94 -7.11 -4.64 6.81
N ARG A 95 -8.39 -4.35 7.09
CA ARG A 95 -9.19 -4.68 8.28
C ARG A 95 -8.92 -3.77 9.47
N TRP A 96 -7.77 -3.94 10.12
CA TRP A 96 -7.44 -3.22 11.35
C TRP A 96 -6.66 -1.95 11.05
N ASN A 97 -6.89 -0.96 11.89
CA ASN A 97 -6.13 0.29 11.96
C ASN A 97 -4.79 0.12 12.71
N LEU A 98 -4.11 1.21 13.00
CA LEU A 98 -2.82 1.19 13.70
C LEU A 98 -2.86 0.41 15.03
N THR A 99 -3.99 0.41 15.75
CA THR A 99 -4.09 -0.33 17.01
C THR A 99 -3.91 -1.83 16.81
N GLY A 100 -4.34 -2.36 15.67
CA GLY A 100 -4.13 -3.76 15.29
C GLY A 100 -2.72 -4.06 14.81
N GLN A 101 -1.93 -3.03 14.49
CA GLN A 101 -0.58 -3.15 13.94
C GLN A 101 0.53 -2.85 14.96
N LEU A 102 0.17 -2.42 16.17
CA LEU A 102 1.14 -1.99 17.19
C LEU A 102 2.22 -3.04 17.44
N PHE A 103 1.86 -4.32 17.50
CA PHE A 103 2.83 -5.40 17.72
C PHE A 103 3.95 -5.43 16.66
N ARG A 104 3.64 -5.13 15.40
CA ARG A 104 4.63 -5.09 14.31
C ARG A 104 5.48 -3.83 14.40
N ILE A 105 4.86 -2.70 14.73
CA ILE A 105 5.53 -1.42 14.94
C ILE A 105 6.54 -1.55 16.08
N GLU A 106 6.16 -2.19 17.19
CA GLU A 106 7.04 -2.46 18.33
C GLU A 106 8.20 -3.41 17.96
N GLN A 107 7.95 -4.44 17.14
CA GLN A 107 9.00 -5.33 16.67
C GLN A 107 10.04 -4.58 15.81
N LEU A 108 9.59 -3.71 14.89
CA LEU A 108 10.49 -2.87 14.09
C LEU A 108 11.28 -1.89 14.97
N HIS A 109 10.61 -1.29 15.96
CA HIS A 109 11.26 -0.42 16.92
C HIS A 109 12.29 -1.17 17.78
N ALA A 110 11.99 -2.39 18.23
CA ALA A 110 12.92 -3.23 18.97
C ALA A 110 14.17 -3.64 18.15
N LEU A 111 14.05 -3.67 16.82
CA LEU A 111 15.19 -3.84 15.90
C LEU A 111 16.01 -2.55 15.71
N GLY A 112 15.67 -1.47 16.41
CA GLY A 112 16.43 -0.22 16.43
C GLY A 112 15.99 0.84 15.42
N TYR A 113 14.83 0.67 14.80
CA TYR A 113 14.28 1.64 13.84
C TYR A 113 13.35 2.64 14.52
N SER A 114 13.40 3.90 14.11
CA SER A 114 12.26 4.80 14.31
C SER A 114 11.15 4.41 13.32
N VAL A 115 9.88 4.52 13.73
CA VAL A 115 8.77 4.10 12.86
C VAL A 115 7.75 5.22 12.72
N LEU A 116 7.48 5.66 11.50
CA LEU A 116 6.30 6.45 11.15
C LEU A 116 5.25 5.46 10.59
N ALA A 117 4.11 5.39 11.24
CA ALA A 117 2.97 4.59 10.80
C ALA A 117 1.74 5.48 10.62
N ILE A 118 0.92 5.21 9.63
CA ILE A 118 -0.31 5.98 9.35
C ILE A 118 -1.51 5.06 9.28
N ASP A 119 -2.68 5.57 9.68
CA ASP A 119 -3.96 5.07 9.22
C ASP A 119 -4.33 5.78 7.92
N TYR A 120 -4.67 5.04 6.86
CA TYR A 120 -5.20 5.68 5.65
C TYR A 120 -6.55 6.34 5.95
N ARG A 121 -6.94 7.36 5.18
CA ARG A 121 -8.28 7.97 5.28
C ARG A 121 -9.37 6.90 5.30
N GLY A 122 -10.30 7.02 6.25
CA GLY A 122 -11.35 6.03 6.51
C GLY A 122 -10.97 4.88 7.45
N PHE A 123 -9.70 4.71 7.83
CA PHE A 123 -9.27 3.78 8.87
C PHE A 123 -9.05 4.48 10.21
N GLY A 124 -9.33 3.76 11.31
CA GLY A 124 -9.00 4.17 12.67
C GLY A 124 -9.46 5.58 13.01
N GLN A 125 -8.50 6.45 13.33
CA GLN A 125 -8.73 7.86 13.64
C GLN A 125 -8.55 8.80 12.44
N SER A 126 -8.25 8.25 11.26
CA SER A 126 -8.20 9.01 10.01
C SER A 126 -9.60 9.23 9.45
N HIS A 127 -9.96 10.49 9.21
CA HIS A 127 -11.25 10.85 8.67
C HIS A 127 -11.18 11.05 7.16
N GLY A 128 -12.19 10.54 6.46
CA GLY A 128 -12.28 10.63 5.00
C GLY A 128 -13.36 9.73 4.44
N GLU A 129 -13.36 9.61 3.13
CA GLU A 129 -14.23 8.70 2.42
C GLU A 129 -13.78 7.24 2.62
N LEU A 130 -14.65 6.28 2.28
CA LEU A 130 -14.26 4.88 2.17
C LEU A 130 -13.02 4.77 1.28
N PRO A 131 -11.94 4.12 1.71
CA PRO A 131 -10.69 4.06 0.96
C PRO A 131 -10.86 3.52 -0.46
N SER A 132 -9.97 3.94 -1.34
CA SER A 132 -9.78 3.41 -2.69
C SER A 132 -8.29 3.24 -2.95
N GLU A 133 -7.93 2.52 -4.01
CA GLU A 133 -6.54 2.43 -4.47
C GLU A 133 -5.90 3.81 -4.61
N THR A 134 -6.60 4.75 -5.26
CA THR A 134 -6.13 6.12 -5.43
C THR A 134 -5.87 6.82 -4.11
N THR A 135 -6.83 6.76 -3.18
CA THR A 135 -6.73 7.50 -1.91
C THR A 135 -5.63 6.94 -1.00
N VAL A 136 -5.41 5.61 -0.94
CA VAL A 136 -4.33 5.05 -0.12
C VAL A 136 -2.94 5.34 -0.72
N TYR A 137 -2.82 5.47 -2.04
CA TYR A 137 -1.60 5.93 -2.69
C TYR A 137 -1.32 7.40 -2.39
N GLU A 138 -2.33 8.27 -2.44
CA GLU A 138 -2.21 9.67 -2.03
C GLU A 138 -1.79 9.80 -0.57
N ASP A 139 -2.41 9.04 0.32
CA ASP A 139 -2.11 9.04 1.75
C ASP A 139 -0.66 8.62 2.03
N ALA A 140 -0.16 7.63 1.29
CA ALA A 140 1.24 7.20 1.39
C ALA A 140 2.21 8.29 0.93
N ARG A 141 1.89 9.06 -0.13
CA ARG A 141 2.70 10.20 -0.58
C ARG A 141 2.74 11.32 0.47
N ILE A 142 1.59 11.66 1.06
CA ILE A 142 1.50 12.65 2.13
C ILE A 142 2.32 12.21 3.35
N ALA A 143 2.22 10.94 3.72
CA ALA A 143 3.02 10.37 4.79
C ALA A 143 4.53 10.39 4.47
N TRP A 144 4.90 10.13 3.21
CA TRP A 144 6.28 10.22 2.74
C TRP A 144 6.86 11.63 2.87
N GLU A 145 6.11 12.66 2.48
CA GLU A 145 6.53 14.07 2.65
C GLU A 145 6.84 14.37 4.13
N ARG A 146 5.97 13.95 5.03
CA ARG A 146 6.21 14.08 6.47
C ARG A 146 7.40 13.26 6.94
N PHE A 147 7.53 12.03 6.44
CA PHE A 147 8.61 11.12 6.81
C PHE A 147 10.00 11.70 6.48
N GLN A 148 10.12 12.39 5.36
CA GLN A 148 11.35 13.07 4.97
C GLN A 148 11.79 14.15 5.97
N THR A 149 10.85 14.82 6.63
CA THR A 149 11.15 15.81 7.68
C THR A 149 11.55 15.16 9.02
N LEU A 150 11.01 13.97 9.32
CA LEU A 150 11.33 13.22 10.54
C LEU A 150 12.67 12.49 10.44
N GLN A 151 13.02 12.01 9.25
CA GLN A 151 14.33 11.43 8.92
C GLN A 151 14.93 12.17 7.72
N PRO A 152 15.76 13.20 7.93
CA PRO A 152 16.32 13.98 6.82
C PRO A 152 17.33 13.24 5.94
N ASP A 153 18.02 12.21 6.49
CA ASP A 153 19.04 11.44 5.79
C ASP A 153 18.42 10.36 4.88
N PRO A 154 18.49 10.48 3.53
CA PRO A 154 17.93 9.48 2.63
C PRO A 154 18.52 8.08 2.82
N SER A 155 19.78 7.98 3.24
CA SER A 155 20.47 6.71 3.45
C SER A 155 19.93 5.91 4.64
N LYS A 156 19.08 6.52 5.46
CA LYS A 156 18.47 5.95 6.66
C LYS A 156 16.96 5.75 6.54
N ARG A 157 16.37 6.00 5.37
CA ARG A 157 14.92 5.85 5.13
C ARG A 157 14.61 4.50 4.53
N LEU A 158 13.72 3.75 5.14
CA LEU A 158 13.11 2.55 4.56
C LEU A 158 11.61 2.75 4.40
N ILE A 159 11.03 2.14 3.37
CA ILE A 159 9.59 1.95 3.22
C ILE A 159 9.30 0.49 3.56
N TYR A 160 8.25 0.26 4.31
CA TYR A 160 7.81 -1.07 4.69
C TYR A 160 6.29 -1.20 4.48
N GLY A 161 5.89 -2.17 3.67
CA GLY A 161 4.48 -2.46 3.44
C GLY A 161 4.11 -3.90 3.78
N HIS A 162 3.00 -4.08 4.51
CA HIS A 162 2.46 -5.39 4.84
C HIS A 162 1.13 -5.64 4.13
N SER A 163 0.98 -6.79 3.48
CA SER A 163 -0.25 -7.19 2.79
C SER A 163 -0.66 -6.14 1.73
N LEU A 164 -1.87 -5.56 1.79
CA LEU A 164 -2.27 -4.44 0.91
C LEU A 164 -1.28 -3.26 1.02
N GLY A 165 -0.77 -2.97 2.21
CA GLY A 165 0.26 -1.94 2.39
C GLY A 165 1.55 -2.23 1.60
N GLY A 166 1.82 -3.50 1.27
CA GLY A 166 2.91 -3.87 0.37
C GLY A 166 2.68 -3.39 -1.06
N ALA A 167 1.45 -3.47 -1.57
CA ALA A 167 1.09 -2.92 -2.87
C ALA A 167 1.17 -1.37 -2.87
N VAL A 168 0.76 -0.73 -1.76
CA VAL A 168 0.92 0.72 -1.58
C VAL A 168 2.40 1.12 -1.52
N ALA A 169 3.23 0.35 -0.83
CA ALA A 169 4.66 0.57 -0.74
C ALA A 169 5.37 0.42 -2.09
N ILE A 170 4.94 -0.55 -2.91
CA ILE A 170 5.44 -0.75 -4.28
C ILE A 170 5.10 0.46 -5.16
N ASP A 171 3.87 0.98 -5.10
CA ASP A 171 3.46 2.17 -5.87
C ASP A 171 4.32 3.39 -5.51
N LEU A 172 4.45 3.68 -4.22
CA LEU A 172 5.29 4.76 -3.72
C LEU A 172 6.75 4.57 -4.13
N ALA A 173 7.31 3.38 -3.97
CA ALA A 173 8.70 3.09 -4.30
C ALA A 173 8.99 3.20 -5.80
N ALA A 174 8.06 2.77 -6.66
CA ALA A 174 8.19 2.91 -8.11
C ALA A 174 8.17 4.39 -8.55
N GLU A 175 7.37 5.24 -7.88
CA GLU A 175 7.40 6.69 -8.11
C GLU A 175 8.73 7.31 -7.66
N LEU A 176 9.20 6.97 -6.46
CA LEU A 176 10.46 7.45 -5.92
C LEU A 176 11.69 6.94 -6.69
N GLY A 177 11.58 5.75 -7.30
CA GLY A 177 12.62 5.17 -8.15
C GLY A 177 12.99 6.03 -9.36
N LYS A 178 12.12 6.95 -9.78
CA LYS A 178 12.35 7.90 -10.88
C LYS A 178 13.19 9.11 -10.48
N GLN A 179 13.44 9.30 -9.17
CA GLN A 179 14.21 10.44 -8.66
C GLN A 179 15.71 10.15 -8.61
N VAL A 180 16.52 11.16 -8.95
CA VAL A 180 17.99 11.10 -8.87
C VAL A 180 18.49 12.32 -8.09
N PRO A 181 19.17 12.13 -6.94
CA PRO A 181 19.45 10.86 -6.27
C PRO A 181 18.21 10.22 -5.66
N LEU A 182 18.25 8.90 -5.44
CA LEU A 182 17.18 8.16 -4.78
C LEU A 182 16.96 8.70 -3.36
N PRO A 183 15.71 9.06 -2.99
CA PRO A 183 15.43 9.67 -1.69
C PRO A 183 15.25 8.65 -0.55
N VAL A 184 15.42 7.35 -0.86
CA VAL A 184 15.14 6.23 0.04
C VAL A 184 16.22 5.15 -0.07
N ARG A 185 16.54 4.51 1.05
CA ARG A 185 17.58 3.48 1.15
C ARG A 185 17.11 2.11 0.66
N GLY A 186 15.85 1.76 0.87
CA GLY A 186 15.33 0.45 0.48
C GLY A 186 13.85 0.28 0.75
N LEU A 187 13.32 -0.81 0.19
CA LEU A 187 11.92 -1.23 0.32
C LEU A 187 11.84 -2.61 0.96
N VAL A 188 10.92 -2.78 1.90
CA VAL A 188 10.51 -4.07 2.45
C VAL A 188 9.04 -4.30 2.10
N ILE A 189 8.74 -5.44 1.51
CA ILE A 189 7.36 -5.90 1.29
C ILE A 189 7.17 -7.25 1.96
N GLU A 190 6.14 -7.36 2.79
CA GLU A 190 5.82 -8.60 3.52
C GLU A 190 4.41 -9.06 3.22
N SER A 191 4.26 -10.35 2.87
CA SER A 191 2.97 -11.03 2.66
C SER A 191 2.05 -10.30 1.68
N THR A 192 2.62 -9.72 0.62
CA THR A 192 1.89 -8.96 -0.40
C THR A 192 1.64 -9.78 -1.68
N PHE A 193 1.01 -9.18 -2.67
CA PHE A 193 0.46 -9.87 -3.82
C PHE A 193 0.81 -9.16 -5.15
N THR A 194 0.68 -9.89 -6.25
CA THR A 194 0.93 -9.44 -7.62
C THR A 194 -0.12 -8.46 -8.13
N SER A 195 -1.40 -8.75 -7.86
CA SER A 195 -2.55 -7.87 -8.15
C SER A 195 -3.75 -8.26 -7.29
N LEU A 196 -4.71 -7.35 -7.11
CA LEU A 196 -5.97 -7.69 -6.44
C LEU A 196 -6.75 -8.77 -7.19
N ALA A 197 -6.66 -8.77 -8.53
CA ALA A 197 -7.30 -9.79 -9.36
C ALA A 197 -6.73 -11.18 -9.10
N ASP A 198 -5.40 -11.29 -8.89
CA ASP A 198 -4.77 -12.58 -8.59
C ASP A 198 -5.20 -13.11 -7.21
N VAL A 199 -5.31 -12.21 -6.21
CA VAL A 199 -5.84 -12.57 -4.89
C VAL A 199 -7.27 -13.03 -5.00
N ALA A 200 -8.15 -12.27 -5.69
CA ALA A 200 -9.56 -12.63 -5.86
C ALA A 200 -9.71 -13.98 -6.59
N THR A 201 -8.91 -14.22 -7.62
CA THR A 201 -8.88 -15.50 -8.36
C THR A 201 -8.45 -16.65 -7.46
N ALA A 202 -7.41 -16.44 -6.64
CA ALA A 202 -6.92 -17.48 -5.73
C ALA A 202 -7.93 -17.81 -4.61
N VAL A 203 -8.55 -16.77 -4.03
CA VAL A 203 -9.54 -16.94 -2.95
C VAL A 203 -10.84 -17.58 -3.46
N ALA A 204 -11.33 -17.14 -4.62
CA ALA A 204 -12.55 -17.68 -5.22
C ALA A 204 -12.33 -19.03 -5.92
N ASN A 205 -11.09 -19.48 -6.04
CA ASN A 205 -10.70 -20.69 -6.79
C ASN A 205 -11.39 -20.75 -8.16
N THR A 206 -11.35 -19.67 -8.93
CA THR A 206 -12.04 -19.49 -10.20
C THR A 206 -11.07 -19.22 -11.34
N SER A 207 -11.43 -19.61 -12.55
CA SER A 207 -10.74 -19.23 -13.79
C SER A 207 -11.38 -18.04 -14.51
N LEU A 208 -12.41 -17.43 -13.92
CA LEU A 208 -13.08 -16.29 -14.51
C LEU A 208 -12.12 -15.07 -14.57
N PRO A 209 -12.21 -14.25 -15.63
CA PRO A 209 -11.33 -13.08 -15.80
C PRO A 209 -11.75 -11.91 -14.89
N VAL A 210 -11.63 -12.10 -13.55
CA VAL A 210 -12.07 -11.13 -12.53
C VAL A 210 -11.41 -9.76 -12.67
N ARG A 211 -10.22 -9.69 -13.30
CA ARG A 211 -9.49 -8.42 -13.55
C ARG A 211 -10.35 -7.36 -14.26
N TRP A 212 -11.25 -7.77 -15.15
CA TRP A 212 -12.13 -6.85 -15.88
C TRP A 212 -13.29 -6.32 -15.03
N LEU A 213 -13.63 -7.02 -13.95
CA LEU A 213 -14.74 -6.68 -13.07
C LEU A 213 -14.32 -5.75 -11.93
N LEU A 214 -13.04 -5.79 -11.53
CA LEU A 214 -12.53 -5.01 -10.42
C LEU A 214 -12.23 -3.57 -10.82
N SER A 215 -12.63 -2.61 -9.99
CA SER A 215 -12.26 -1.20 -10.11
C SER A 215 -10.94 -0.91 -9.39
N GLN A 216 -10.66 -1.61 -8.29
CA GLN A 216 -9.40 -1.55 -7.57
C GLN A 216 -8.43 -2.59 -8.15
N LYS A 217 -7.27 -2.19 -8.60
CA LYS A 217 -6.32 -3.06 -9.31
C LYS A 217 -5.17 -3.53 -8.43
N PHE A 218 -4.50 -2.59 -7.79
CA PHE A 218 -3.27 -2.83 -7.01
C PHE A 218 -2.30 -3.71 -7.79
N ASP A 219 -2.03 -3.34 -9.06
CA ASP A 219 -1.18 -4.10 -9.96
C ASP A 219 0.31 -3.93 -9.58
N SER A 220 0.72 -4.62 -8.52
CA SER A 220 2.09 -4.61 -7.99
C SER A 220 3.09 -5.19 -8.99
N ILE A 221 2.69 -6.23 -9.73
CA ILE A 221 3.56 -6.92 -10.69
C ILE A 221 3.99 -6.01 -11.84
N ASP A 222 3.12 -5.08 -12.25
CA ASP A 222 3.40 -4.15 -13.35
C ASP A 222 4.35 -3.01 -12.90
N LYS A 223 4.48 -2.78 -11.57
CA LYS A 223 5.27 -1.68 -10.98
C LYS A 223 6.60 -2.14 -10.37
N ILE A 224 6.72 -3.42 -10.00
CA ILE A 224 7.86 -3.91 -9.23
C ILE A 224 9.21 -3.77 -9.99
N ALA A 225 9.18 -3.80 -11.32
CA ALA A 225 10.37 -3.62 -12.16
C ALA A 225 10.89 -2.17 -12.17
N ASP A 226 10.05 -1.19 -11.79
CA ASP A 226 10.41 0.23 -11.70
C ASP A 226 11.03 0.61 -10.35
N ILE A 227 11.24 -0.36 -9.47
CA ILE A 227 11.87 -0.16 -8.16
C ILE A 227 13.38 -0.23 -8.34
N HIS A 228 14.06 0.90 -8.10
CA HIS A 228 15.51 1.06 -8.28
C HIS A 228 16.29 1.15 -6.95
N MET A 229 15.63 0.91 -5.80
CA MET A 229 16.30 0.78 -4.51
C MET A 229 16.40 -0.70 -4.10
N PRO A 230 17.32 -1.06 -3.19
CA PRO A 230 17.38 -2.41 -2.61
C PRO A 230 16.04 -2.90 -2.10
N LEU A 231 15.67 -4.14 -2.42
CA LEU A 231 14.39 -4.75 -2.10
C LEU A 231 14.55 -5.97 -1.19
N LEU A 232 13.78 -6.04 -0.12
CA LEU A 232 13.56 -7.24 0.68
C LEU A 232 12.11 -7.69 0.55
N VAL A 233 11.92 -8.90 0.03
CA VAL A 233 10.62 -9.58 -0.04
C VAL A 233 10.56 -10.61 1.07
N VAL A 234 9.52 -10.56 1.91
CA VAL A 234 9.31 -11.52 3.01
C VAL A 234 7.95 -12.18 2.86
N HIS A 235 7.88 -13.49 3.11
CA HIS A 235 6.60 -14.20 3.13
C HIS A 235 6.62 -15.42 4.05
N GLY A 236 5.51 -15.64 4.78
CA GLY A 236 5.30 -16.85 5.54
C GLY A 236 4.84 -17.99 4.62
N LEU A 237 5.48 -19.17 4.70
CA LEU A 237 5.13 -20.30 3.83
C LEU A 237 3.73 -20.90 4.11
N ASP A 238 3.20 -20.70 5.33
CA ASP A 238 1.87 -21.16 5.73
C ASP A 238 0.80 -20.05 5.64
N ASP A 239 1.08 -19.00 4.86
CA ASP A 239 0.11 -17.93 4.61
C ASP A 239 -1.08 -18.45 3.78
N ARG A 240 -2.26 -18.47 4.43
CA ARG A 240 -3.51 -18.94 3.84
C ARG A 240 -4.38 -17.82 3.25
N TYR A 241 -3.99 -16.54 3.45
CA TYR A 241 -4.69 -15.38 2.91
C TYR A 241 -4.11 -14.94 1.58
N VAL A 242 -2.79 -14.85 1.54
CA VAL A 242 -2.02 -14.45 0.34
C VAL A 242 -1.02 -15.56 0.04
N PRO A 243 -1.19 -16.30 -1.06
CA PRO A 243 -0.28 -17.38 -1.42
C PRO A 243 1.18 -16.92 -1.58
N PRO A 244 2.17 -17.62 -0.99
CA PRO A 244 3.60 -17.26 -1.04
C PRO A 244 4.14 -17.09 -2.47
N ARG A 245 3.58 -17.83 -3.45
CA ARG A 245 3.94 -17.72 -4.86
C ARG A 245 3.86 -16.29 -5.42
N PHE A 246 3.01 -15.43 -4.86
CA PHE A 246 2.92 -14.03 -5.30
C PHE A 246 4.18 -13.24 -4.94
N SER A 247 4.72 -13.45 -3.74
CA SER A 247 6.02 -12.87 -3.38
C SER A 247 7.18 -13.43 -4.22
N GLU A 248 7.15 -14.71 -4.56
CA GLU A 248 8.14 -15.31 -5.47
C GLU A 248 8.06 -14.69 -6.88
N GLN A 249 6.84 -14.44 -7.38
CA GLN A 249 6.62 -13.77 -8.67
C GLN A 249 7.12 -12.32 -8.65
N LEU A 250 6.78 -11.56 -7.60
CA LEU A 250 7.28 -10.20 -7.41
C LEU A 250 8.81 -10.17 -7.30
N PHE A 251 9.39 -11.08 -6.50
CA PHE A 251 10.84 -11.20 -6.40
C PHE A 251 11.49 -11.51 -7.75
N LYS A 252 10.91 -12.41 -8.54
CA LYS A 252 11.44 -12.74 -9.87
C LYS A 252 11.40 -11.54 -10.82
N ALA A 253 10.35 -10.74 -10.79
CA ALA A 253 10.15 -9.57 -11.67
C ALA A 253 10.96 -8.33 -11.23
N ALA A 254 11.30 -8.21 -9.95
CA ALA A 254 12.06 -7.09 -9.40
C ALA A 254 13.50 -7.05 -9.92
N GLN A 255 14.10 -5.84 -9.90
CA GLN A 255 15.51 -5.62 -10.23
C GLN A 255 16.44 -5.91 -9.04
N GLU A 256 17.71 -6.10 -9.32
CA GLU A 256 18.76 -6.17 -8.29
C GLU A 256 19.11 -4.77 -7.74
N PRO A 257 19.54 -4.65 -6.47
CA PRO A 257 19.76 -5.74 -5.52
C PRO A 257 18.47 -6.11 -4.78
N LYS A 258 18.18 -7.39 -4.69
CA LYS A 258 16.97 -7.91 -4.05
C LYS A 258 17.26 -9.15 -3.20
N ARG A 259 16.43 -9.39 -2.19
CA ARG A 259 16.46 -10.57 -1.33
C ARG A 259 15.06 -11.12 -1.12
N LEU A 260 14.97 -12.45 -1.02
CA LEU A 260 13.75 -13.16 -0.65
C LEU A 260 13.99 -13.89 0.67
N LEU A 261 13.10 -13.68 1.63
CA LEU A 261 13.05 -14.39 2.91
C LEU A 261 11.70 -15.13 3.02
N LEU A 262 11.69 -16.42 2.72
CA LEU A 262 10.56 -17.29 2.97
C LEU A 262 10.71 -17.90 4.37
N VAL A 263 9.66 -17.78 5.19
CA VAL A 263 9.69 -18.18 6.59
C VAL A 263 8.83 -19.44 6.79
N PRO A 264 9.44 -20.62 6.96
CA PRO A 264 8.70 -21.87 7.21
C PRO A 264 7.85 -21.76 8.47
N GLY A 265 6.62 -22.28 8.40
CA GLY A 265 5.67 -22.27 9.50
C GLY A 265 5.02 -20.92 9.78
N ALA A 266 5.47 -19.84 9.15
CA ALA A 266 4.88 -18.52 9.33
C ALA A 266 3.59 -18.36 8.52
N SER A 267 2.59 -17.74 9.16
CA SER A 267 1.34 -17.32 8.57
C SER A 267 1.43 -15.87 8.07
N HIS A 268 0.28 -15.30 7.70
CA HIS A 268 0.19 -13.92 7.16
C HIS A 268 0.76 -12.82 8.07
N ASN A 269 0.75 -13.01 9.40
CA ASN A 269 1.03 -11.93 10.34
C ASN A 269 2.24 -12.15 11.25
N ASN A 270 2.91 -13.30 11.22
CA ASN A 270 3.91 -13.65 12.23
C ASN A 270 5.31 -13.99 11.66
N SER A 271 5.57 -13.62 10.39
CA SER A 271 6.88 -13.89 9.74
C SER A 271 8.03 -13.27 10.52
N MET A 272 7.88 -12.02 11.00
CA MET A 272 8.92 -11.34 11.77
C MET A 272 9.21 -12.04 13.08
N SER A 273 8.17 -12.42 13.84
CA SER A 273 8.32 -13.12 15.12
C SER A 273 8.96 -14.49 14.94
N LEU A 274 8.52 -15.24 13.92
CA LEU A 274 8.98 -16.61 13.71
C LEU A 274 10.40 -16.67 13.13
N ALA A 275 10.74 -15.78 12.21
CA ALA A 275 12.09 -15.67 11.66
C ALA A 275 13.10 -15.09 12.68
N GLY A 276 12.64 -14.33 13.65
CA GLY A 276 13.45 -13.82 14.75
C GLY A 276 14.73 -13.14 14.28
N ARG A 277 15.89 -13.67 14.69
CA ARG A 277 17.22 -13.12 14.34
C ARG A 277 17.43 -13.02 12.82
N SER A 278 16.92 -13.98 12.05
CA SER A 278 17.10 -13.99 10.59
C SER A 278 16.39 -12.81 9.93
N TYR A 279 15.27 -12.34 10.51
CA TYR A 279 14.58 -11.15 10.03
C TYR A 279 15.42 -9.89 10.22
N GLY A 280 15.98 -9.69 11.42
CA GLY A 280 16.91 -8.58 11.70
C GLY A 280 18.11 -8.58 10.76
N GLN A 281 18.75 -9.74 10.57
CA GLN A 281 19.86 -9.90 9.62
C GLN A 281 19.48 -9.59 8.18
N ALA A 282 18.24 -9.89 7.76
CA ALA A 282 17.76 -9.52 6.42
C ALA A 282 17.61 -8.01 6.26
N LEU A 283 17.11 -7.31 7.29
CA LEU A 283 17.05 -5.85 7.32
C LEU A 283 18.47 -5.22 7.33
N ASP A 284 19.40 -5.74 8.12
CA ASP A 284 20.79 -5.28 8.14
C ASP A 284 21.43 -5.40 6.74
N LYS A 285 21.22 -6.52 6.08
CA LYS A 285 21.72 -6.75 4.72
C LYS A 285 21.06 -5.81 3.70
N LEU A 286 19.80 -5.47 3.87
CA LEU A 286 19.13 -4.46 3.05
C LEU A 286 19.77 -3.09 3.25
N MET A 287 20.00 -2.70 4.51
CA MET A 287 20.66 -1.44 4.85
C MET A 287 22.11 -1.34 4.33
N GLN A 288 22.80 -2.46 4.19
CA GLN A 288 24.19 -2.55 3.71
C GLN A 288 24.29 -2.80 2.20
N ALA A 289 23.20 -3.13 1.51
CA ALA A 289 23.21 -3.45 0.10
C ALA A 289 23.80 -2.29 -0.72
N GLN A 290 24.53 -2.60 -1.76
CA GLN A 290 25.06 -1.59 -2.67
C GLN A 290 23.92 -0.92 -3.44
N MET A 291 23.89 0.42 -3.42
CA MET A 291 22.91 1.15 -4.22
C MET A 291 23.21 0.97 -5.70
N PRO A 292 22.18 0.76 -6.54
CA PRO A 292 22.38 0.69 -7.99
C PRO A 292 23.04 1.96 -8.52
N ALA A 293 23.89 1.82 -9.52
CA ALA A 293 24.44 2.97 -10.23
C ALA A 293 23.29 3.75 -10.90
N GLN A 294 23.15 5.02 -10.52
CA GLN A 294 22.12 5.88 -11.12
C GLN A 294 22.63 6.42 -12.45
N VAL A 295 21.95 6.08 -13.53
CA VAL A 295 22.23 6.63 -14.86
C VAL A 295 21.57 8.00 -14.95
N VAL A 296 22.38 9.06 -14.86
CA VAL A 296 21.93 10.41 -15.16
C VAL A 296 21.80 10.53 -16.69
N THR A 297 20.62 10.33 -17.21
CA THR A 297 20.32 10.65 -18.61
C THR A 297 20.28 12.16 -18.76
N HIS A 298 21.39 12.78 -19.15
CA HIS A 298 21.37 14.13 -19.63
C HIS A 298 20.58 14.14 -20.96
N SER A 299 19.37 14.67 -20.95
CA SER A 299 18.70 15.05 -22.19
C SER A 299 19.52 16.20 -22.79
N THR A 300 20.40 15.89 -23.73
CA THR A 300 20.98 16.90 -24.59
C THR A 300 19.87 17.50 -25.42
N GLY A 301 19.34 18.63 -24.96
CA GLY A 301 18.49 19.49 -25.77
C GLY A 301 19.30 19.88 -26.99
N ARG A 302 18.98 19.30 -28.14
CA ARG A 302 19.39 19.85 -29.43
C ARG A 302 18.66 21.19 -29.56
N ASN A 303 19.37 22.26 -29.26
CA ASN A 303 19.03 23.56 -29.80
C ASN A 303 19.18 23.46 -31.31
N GLY A 304 18.07 23.37 -31.99
CA GLY A 304 18.02 23.55 -33.45
C GLY A 304 18.16 25.02 -33.74
N ASP A 305 19.38 25.45 -34.01
CA ASP A 305 19.60 26.65 -34.81
C ASP A 305 19.31 26.36 -36.26
N SER A 306 18.31 26.99 -36.81
CA SER A 306 18.19 27.39 -38.21
C SER A 306 17.03 28.37 -38.37
#